data_70ff06042382bf2f833c8e8ba4c15bcb
#
_entry.id   70ff06042382bf2f833c8e8ba4c15bcb
#
_cell.length_a   1.000
_cell.length_b   1.000
_cell.length_c   1.000
_cell.angle_alpha   90.00
_cell.angle_beta   90.00
_cell.angle_gamma   90.00
#
_symmetry.space_group_name_H-M   'P 1'
#
loop_
_entity.id
_entity.type
_entity.pdbx_description
1 polymer ?
#
loop_
_entity_poly.entity_id
_entity_poly.type
_entity_poly.pdbx_seq_one_letter_code
_entity_poly.pdbx_strand_id
1 'polypeptide(L)'
;QPIARVTYEELRELSYMGASVLHEEAVFPVREAGIPLVIKNTNAPQDPGTIISETADEGEAEPIITGVTGKRGFVAINVARDRTKPRVGFMRRALSVFERYDVSVEHMPTGVDRFGAVVQEQDVHDSLYSLVGDIQQEVEPLEIEVVEGLALIATVGRNLRGRAGISGHLFGMLGQAGVSVRMISQSCDEINIIIGVEEKDFDLAIRTIYRAFSDENGIVKVSDLEASAPVDPALAALHK
;
A
#
# COMPACT_ATOMS: atom_id res chain seq x y z
N GLN A 1 5.27 16.26 -11.05
CA GLN A 1 5.09 17.53 -10.35
C GLN A 1 5.67 17.42 -8.94
N PRO A 2 6.35 18.44 -8.41
CA PRO A 2 6.84 18.43 -7.02
C PRO A 2 5.66 18.38 -6.04
N ILE A 3 5.77 17.56 -5.01
CA ILE A 3 4.80 17.52 -3.92
C ILE A 3 5.12 18.71 -3.00
N ALA A 4 4.16 19.63 -2.81
CA ALA A 4 4.41 20.84 -2.03
C ALA A 4 4.46 20.55 -0.51
N ARG A 5 3.55 19.71 -0.02
CA ARG A 5 3.43 19.36 1.41
C ARG A 5 3.15 17.88 1.59
N VAL A 6 3.79 17.30 2.60
CA VAL A 6 3.64 15.89 3.01
C VAL A 6 3.56 15.85 4.52
N THR A 7 2.69 15.05 5.08
CA THR A 7 2.72 14.77 6.53
C THR A 7 3.80 13.75 6.86
N TYR A 8 4.25 13.69 8.11
CA TYR A 8 5.18 12.65 8.56
C TYR A 8 4.61 11.24 8.34
N GLU A 9 3.31 11.08 8.50
CA GLU A 9 2.60 9.82 8.30
C GLU A 9 2.65 9.40 6.82
N GLU A 10 2.31 10.31 5.89
CA GLU A 10 2.41 10.06 4.45
C GLU A 10 3.85 9.78 4.00
N LEU A 11 4.81 10.53 4.54
CA LEU A 11 6.23 10.32 4.25
C LEU A 11 6.67 8.91 4.64
N ARG A 12 6.25 8.43 5.81
CA ARG A 12 6.55 7.07 6.28
C ARG A 12 6.01 6.02 5.33
N GLU A 13 4.74 6.15 4.93
CA GLU A 13 4.12 5.22 3.97
C GLU A 13 4.85 5.21 2.62
N LEU A 14 5.17 6.40 2.09
CA LEU A 14 5.92 6.52 0.83
C LEU A 14 7.34 5.92 0.94
N SER A 15 8.04 6.19 2.05
CA SER A 15 9.41 5.73 2.26
C SER A 15 9.49 4.23 2.42
N TYR A 16 8.57 3.63 3.16
CA TYR A 16 8.49 2.19 3.39
C TYR A 16 8.33 1.42 2.07
N MET A 17 7.54 1.95 1.16
CA MET A 17 7.26 1.34 -0.15
C MET A 17 8.26 1.73 -1.25
N GLY A 18 9.42 2.30 -0.89
CA GLY A 18 10.54 2.49 -1.82
C GLY A 18 10.90 3.93 -2.18
N ALA A 19 10.09 4.93 -1.79
CA ALA A 19 10.45 6.35 -1.98
C ALA A 19 11.39 6.85 -0.87
N SER A 20 12.51 6.18 -0.65
CA SER A 20 13.47 6.48 0.43
C SER A 20 14.22 7.78 0.14
N VAL A 21 13.67 8.90 0.59
CA VAL A 21 14.32 10.23 0.50
C VAL A 21 14.99 10.60 1.83
N LEU A 22 14.44 10.13 2.95
CA LEU A 22 14.96 10.36 4.30
C LEU A 22 14.97 9.05 5.09
N HIS A 23 16.00 8.88 5.91
CA HIS A 23 16.05 7.76 6.84
C HIS A 23 15.12 8.02 8.01
N GLU A 24 14.30 7.04 8.39
CA GLU A 24 13.27 7.18 9.43
C GLU A 24 13.87 7.64 10.77
N GLU A 25 15.02 7.08 11.15
CA GLU A 25 15.73 7.46 12.38
C GLU A 25 16.16 8.95 12.42
N ALA A 26 16.44 9.54 11.25
CA ALA A 26 16.79 10.97 11.18
C ALA A 26 15.56 11.88 11.30
N VAL A 27 14.39 11.37 10.92
CA VAL A 27 13.12 12.12 10.95
C VAL A 27 12.52 12.16 12.35
N PHE A 28 12.67 11.08 13.12
CA PHE A 28 12.01 10.91 14.42
C PHE A 28 12.29 12.07 15.43
N PRO A 29 13.55 12.46 15.71
CA PRO A 29 13.82 13.51 16.69
C PRO A 29 13.31 14.89 16.25
N VAL A 30 13.27 15.16 14.97
CA VAL A 30 12.77 16.43 14.41
C VAL A 30 11.25 16.49 14.51
N ARG A 31 10.58 15.36 14.28
CA ARG A 31 9.15 15.20 14.47
C ARG A 31 8.75 15.40 15.93
N GLU A 32 9.45 14.76 16.88
CA GLU A 32 9.18 14.94 18.32
C GLU A 32 9.35 16.39 18.79
N ALA A 33 10.30 17.12 18.19
CA ALA A 33 10.51 18.53 18.47
C ALA A 33 9.48 19.45 17.78
N GLY A 34 8.58 18.91 16.94
CA GLY A 34 7.58 19.68 16.20
C GLY A 34 8.19 20.63 15.15
N ILE A 35 9.38 20.31 14.66
CA ILE A 35 10.12 21.15 13.69
C ILE A 35 9.78 20.70 12.26
N PRO A 36 9.24 21.58 11.41
CA PRO A 36 9.02 21.23 10.00
C PRO A 36 10.33 20.98 9.27
N LEU A 37 10.34 19.95 8.41
CA LEU A 37 11.47 19.66 7.52
C LEU A 37 11.17 20.21 6.12
N VAL A 38 12.22 20.64 5.42
CA VAL A 38 12.12 21.04 4.01
C VAL A 38 13.12 20.22 3.19
N ILE A 39 12.60 19.44 2.24
CA ILE A 39 13.42 18.71 1.28
C ILE A 39 13.56 19.55 0.02
N LYS A 40 14.80 19.82 -0.39
CA LYS A 40 15.12 20.59 -1.61
C LYS A 40 15.99 19.80 -2.56
N ASN A 41 15.83 20.06 -3.84
CA ASN A 41 16.74 19.55 -4.86
C ASN A 41 18.05 20.35 -4.83
N THR A 42 19.17 19.69 -4.59
CA THR A 42 20.51 20.33 -4.58
C THR A 42 20.88 20.96 -5.91
N ASN A 43 20.33 20.45 -7.02
CA ASN A 43 20.58 21.03 -8.36
C ASN A 43 19.63 22.20 -8.70
N ALA A 44 18.62 22.47 -7.86
CA ALA A 44 17.68 23.57 -8.00
C ALA A 44 17.32 24.14 -6.61
N PRO A 45 18.29 24.76 -5.89
CA PRO A 45 18.11 25.16 -4.50
C PRO A 45 17.12 26.32 -4.31
N GLN A 46 16.81 27.06 -5.38
CA GLN A 46 15.81 28.13 -5.39
C GLN A 46 14.38 27.64 -5.46
N ASP A 47 14.14 26.37 -5.82
CA ASP A 47 12.81 25.80 -5.80
C ASP A 47 12.30 25.72 -4.35
N PRO A 48 10.97 25.86 -4.12
CA PRO A 48 10.41 25.84 -2.77
C PRO A 48 10.68 24.53 -2.03
N GLY A 49 10.78 23.41 -2.77
CA GLY A 49 10.95 22.08 -2.21
C GLY A 49 9.64 21.49 -1.66
N THR A 50 9.78 20.43 -0.86
CA THR A 50 8.68 19.74 -0.18
C THR A 50 8.75 20.01 1.31
N ILE A 51 7.68 20.53 1.90
CA ILE A 51 7.57 20.75 3.35
C ILE A 51 6.97 19.49 3.98
N ILE A 52 7.63 18.99 5.03
CA ILE A 52 7.16 17.87 5.84
C ILE A 52 6.83 18.40 7.24
N SER A 53 5.62 18.14 7.71
CA SER A 53 5.11 18.60 8.99
C SER A 53 4.14 17.58 9.60
N GLU A 54 3.76 17.78 10.87
CA GLU A 54 2.78 16.89 11.55
C GLU A 54 1.40 17.00 10.91
N THR A 55 1.02 18.19 10.48
CA THR A 55 -0.26 18.46 9.84
C THR A 55 -0.06 19.13 8.49
N ALA A 56 -0.94 18.86 7.56
CA ALA A 56 -1.05 19.56 6.30
C ALA A 56 -2.51 19.88 6.05
N ASP A 57 -2.77 20.84 5.15
CA ASP A 57 -4.12 21.24 4.82
C ASP A 57 -4.90 20.05 4.24
N GLU A 58 -6.16 19.90 4.66
CA GLU A 58 -7.11 18.91 4.18
C GLU A 58 -8.28 19.64 3.55
N GLY A 59 -8.92 19.05 2.55
CA GLY A 59 -10.12 19.61 1.96
C GLY A 59 -10.24 19.44 0.45
N GLU A 60 -11.27 20.07 -0.11
CA GLU A 60 -11.64 19.94 -1.53
C GLU A 60 -10.62 20.56 -2.50
N ALA A 61 -9.86 21.56 -2.05
CA ALA A 61 -8.83 22.23 -2.84
C ALA A 61 -7.51 21.47 -2.91
N GLU A 62 -7.32 20.44 -2.06
CA GLU A 62 -6.11 19.67 -1.96
C GLU A 62 -6.11 18.46 -2.92
N PRO A 63 -4.92 17.94 -3.28
CA PRO A 63 -4.81 16.72 -4.08
C PRO A 63 -5.47 15.52 -3.38
N ILE A 64 -6.07 14.62 -4.17
CA ILE A 64 -6.66 13.37 -3.67
C ILE A 64 -5.57 12.47 -3.10
N ILE A 65 -4.48 12.31 -3.84
CA ILE A 65 -3.33 11.53 -3.45
C ILE A 65 -2.09 12.41 -3.27
N THR A 66 -1.24 12.03 -2.35
CA THR A 66 0.07 12.68 -2.15
C THR A 66 1.12 12.07 -3.07
N GLY A 67 1.04 10.76 -3.28
CA GLY A 67 1.97 10.09 -4.18
C GLY A 67 1.63 8.63 -4.43
N VAL A 68 2.31 8.08 -5.43
CA VAL A 68 2.28 6.65 -5.77
C VAL A 68 3.72 6.15 -5.75
N THR A 69 3.95 5.07 -5.04
CA THR A 69 5.26 4.42 -4.95
C THR A 69 5.10 2.91 -5.01
N GLY A 70 6.17 2.19 -5.25
CA GLY A 70 6.10 0.74 -5.24
C GLY A 70 7.46 0.07 -5.25
N LYS A 71 7.45 -1.21 -4.91
CA LYS A 71 8.64 -2.05 -4.82
C LYS A 71 8.35 -3.41 -5.43
N ARG A 72 9.35 -3.99 -6.10
CA ARG A 72 9.32 -5.35 -6.67
C ARG A 72 9.97 -6.34 -5.71
N GLY A 73 9.94 -7.61 -6.06
CA GLY A 73 10.63 -8.67 -5.33
C GLY A 73 9.88 -9.09 -4.07
N PHE A 74 8.59 -9.42 -4.21
CA PHE A 74 7.79 -10.00 -3.13
C PHE A 74 7.33 -11.40 -3.47
N VAL A 75 7.19 -12.19 -2.40
CA VAL A 75 6.61 -13.54 -2.42
C VAL A 75 5.44 -13.57 -1.45
N ALA A 76 4.33 -14.14 -1.88
CA ALA A 76 3.20 -14.42 -1.00
C ALA A 76 3.13 -15.93 -0.67
N ILE A 77 3.11 -16.26 0.60
CA ILE A 77 2.95 -17.60 1.13
C ILE A 77 1.52 -17.71 1.67
N ASN A 78 0.64 -18.32 0.89
CA ASN A 78 -0.77 -18.51 1.22
C ASN A 78 -0.94 -19.81 2.00
N VAL A 79 -1.45 -19.74 3.22
CA VAL A 79 -1.64 -20.88 4.12
C VAL A 79 -3.13 -21.08 4.38
N ALA A 80 -3.65 -22.22 3.94
CA ALA A 80 -5.04 -22.60 4.15
C ALA A 80 -5.16 -23.55 5.35
N ARG A 81 -6.01 -23.20 6.31
CA ARG A 81 -6.24 -24.01 7.51
C ARG A 81 -7.06 -25.24 7.19
N ASP A 82 -6.68 -26.39 7.73
CA ASP A 82 -7.55 -27.54 7.82
C ASP A 82 -8.69 -27.26 8.82
N ARG A 83 -9.92 -27.30 8.34
CA ARG A 83 -11.13 -27.00 9.13
C ARG A 83 -11.39 -27.99 10.28
N THR A 84 -10.78 -29.16 10.23
CA THR A 84 -10.86 -30.16 11.29
C THR A 84 -10.02 -29.77 12.51
N LYS A 85 -9.10 -28.79 12.35
CA LYS A 85 -8.18 -28.33 13.39
C LYS A 85 -8.62 -27.02 14.03
N PRO A 86 -8.20 -26.75 15.28
CA PRO A 86 -8.57 -25.53 16.00
C PRO A 86 -8.16 -24.26 15.23
N ARG A 87 -9.10 -23.29 15.16
CA ARG A 87 -8.84 -21.98 14.56
C ARG A 87 -7.95 -21.10 15.45
N VAL A 88 -8.16 -21.22 16.77
CA VAL A 88 -7.44 -20.40 17.76
C VAL A 88 -5.94 -20.72 17.72
N GLY A 89 -5.13 -19.70 17.59
CA GLY A 89 -3.68 -19.81 17.56
C GLY A 89 -3.08 -20.26 16.21
N PHE A 90 -3.87 -20.56 15.19
CA PHE A 90 -3.39 -20.99 13.88
C PHE A 90 -2.41 -19.97 13.28
N MET A 91 -2.82 -18.70 13.13
CA MET A 91 -1.96 -17.64 12.59
C MET A 91 -0.72 -17.43 13.47
N ARG A 92 -0.88 -17.38 14.79
CA ARG A 92 0.26 -17.20 15.71
C ARG A 92 1.33 -18.28 15.53
N ARG A 93 0.91 -19.55 15.43
CA ARG A 93 1.86 -20.66 15.20
C ARG A 93 2.56 -20.54 13.85
N ALA A 94 1.80 -20.24 12.80
CA ALA A 94 2.41 -20.06 11.48
C ALA A 94 3.37 -18.87 11.45
N LEU A 95 3.01 -17.72 12.06
CA LEU A 95 3.87 -16.55 12.13
C LEU A 95 5.11 -16.77 12.98
N SER A 96 5.06 -17.63 14.02
CA SER A 96 6.26 -17.98 14.79
C SER A 96 7.33 -18.72 13.96
N VAL A 97 6.97 -19.28 12.81
CA VAL A 97 7.94 -19.83 11.88
C VAL A 97 8.72 -18.71 11.19
N PHE A 98 8.04 -17.67 10.69
CA PHE A 98 8.70 -16.52 10.09
C PHE A 98 9.67 -15.85 11.07
N GLU A 99 9.26 -15.70 12.33
CA GLU A 99 10.12 -15.19 13.41
C GLU A 99 11.40 -16.02 13.58
N ARG A 100 11.31 -17.36 13.55
CA ARG A 100 12.50 -18.25 13.65
C ARG A 100 13.49 -18.07 12.49
N TYR A 101 13.01 -17.66 11.34
CA TYR A 101 13.82 -17.40 10.14
C TYR A 101 14.27 -15.94 10.01
N ASP A 102 13.92 -15.08 11.00
CA ASP A 102 14.19 -13.64 10.98
C ASP A 102 13.58 -12.94 9.74
N VAL A 103 12.39 -13.42 9.31
CA VAL A 103 11.68 -12.92 8.14
C VAL A 103 10.56 -11.99 8.56
N SER A 104 10.62 -10.73 8.09
CA SER A 104 9.55 -9.77 8.29
C SER A 104 8.36 -10.05 7.37
N VAL A 105 7.15 -10.09 7.94
CA VAL A 105 5.91 -10.18 7.17
C VAL A 105 5.40 -8.77 6.91
N GLU A 106 5.52 -8.32 5.67
CA GLU A 106 5.18 -6.95 5.25
C GLU A 106 3.66 -6.70 5.21
N HIS A 107 2.91 -7.68 4.67
CA HIS A 107 1.45 -7.63 4.58
C HIS A 107 0.84 -9.00 4.84
N MET A 108 -0.35 -8.98 5.44
CA MET A 108 -1.05 -10.22 5.77
C MET A 108 -2.54 -10.15 5.40
N PRO A 109 -2.91 -10.32 4.11
CA PRO A 109 -4.30 -10.47 3.73
C PRO A 109 -4.90 -11.72 4.36
N THR A 110 -6.05 -11.58 5.02
CA THR A 110 -6.69 -12.66 5.77
C THR A 110 -8.08 -12.97 5.24
N GLY A 111 -8.41 -14.27 5.20
CA GLY A 111 -9.74 -14.79 4.95
C GLY A 111 -10.27 -15.59 6.15
N VAL A 112 -11.39 -16.30 5.97
CA VAL A 112 -12.01 -17.09 7.03
C VAL A 112 -11.12 -18.27 7.46
N ASP A 113 -10.58 -19.00 6.50
CA ASP A 113 -9.80 -20.23 6.70
C ASP A 113 -8.41 -20.17 6.05
N ARG A 114 -7.97 -18.99 5.63
CA ARG A 114 -6.64 -18.80 5.04
C ARG A 114 -6.09 -17.42 5.34
N PHE A 115 -4.78 -17.30 5.28
CA PHE A 115 -4.08 -16.02 5.22
C PHE A 115 -2.91 -16.11 4.24
N GLY A 116 -2.51 -14.97 3.71
CA GLY A 116 -1.26 -14.83 2.96
C GLY A 116 -0.24 -14.07 3.81
N ALA A 117 0.98 -14.56 3.87
CA ALA A 117 2.11 -13.79 4.38
C ALA A 117 2.90 -13.27 3.18
N VAL A 118 2.95 -11.96 3.01
CA VAL A 118 3.72 -11.32 1.95
C VAL A 118 5.04 -10.85 2.53
N VAL A 119 6.14 -11.33 1.97
CA VAL A 119 7.51 -11.11 2.43
C VAL A 119 8.38 -10.63 1.28
N GLN A 120 9.51 -9.98 1.56
CA GLN A 120 10.48 -9.67 0.53
C GLN A 120 11.19 -10.94 0.06
N GLU A 121 11.30 -11.12 -1.24
CA GLU A 121 11.94 -12.29 -1.86
C GLU A 121 13.37 -12.47 -1.36
N GLN A 122 14.12 -11.38 -1.23
CA GLN A 122 15.50 -11.38 -0.74
C GLN A 122 15.66 -11.98 0.65
N ASP A 123 14.64 -11.83 1.52
CA ASP A 123 14.69 -12.28 2.92
C ASP A 123 14.42 -13.79 3.03
N VAL A 124 13.84 -14.41 2.00
CA VAL A 124 13.49 -15.84 1.99
C VAL A 124 14.20 -16.63 0.89
N HIS A 125 14.96 -15.98 0.01
CA HIS A 125 15.56 -16.60 -1.18
C HIS A 125 16.23 -17.95 -0.90
N ASP A 126 17.06 -18.01 0.13
CA ASP A 126 17.83 -19.24 0.47
C ASP A 126 17.07 -20.19 1.41
N SER A 127 15.98 -19.72 2.02
CA SER A 127 15.28 -20.45 3.09
C SER A 127 13.81 -20.79 2.76
N LEU A 128 13.26 -20.34 1.64
CA LEU A 128 11.85 -20.44 1.30
C LEU A 128 11.28 -21.85 1.45
N TYR A 129 11.95 -22.86 0.89
CA TYR A 129 11.47 -24.24 0.98
C TYR A 129 11.54 -24.81 2.40
N SER A 130 12.58 -24.45 3.18
CA SER A 130 12.70 -24.86 4.57
C SER A 130 11.63 -24.19 5.43
N LEU A 131 11.40 -22.88 5.24
CA LEU A 131 10.35 -22.12 5.91
C LEU A 131 8.96 -22.71 5.62
N VAL A 132 8.65 -23.00 4.36
CA VAL A 132 7.38 -23.65 3.96
C VAL A 132 7.26 -25.05 4.60
N GLY A 133 8.33 -25.82 4.63
CA GLY A 133 8.36 -27.13 5.28
C GLY A 133 8.08 -27.04 6.78
N ASP A 134 8.66 -26.05 7.46
CA ASP A 134 8.43 -25.82 8.89
C ASP A 134 6.99 -25.32 9.17
N ILE A 135 6.43 -24.47 8.31
CA ILE A 135 5.01 -24.11 8.40
C ILE A 135 4.13 -25.35 8.26
N GLN A 136 4.46 -26.24 7.31
CA GLN A 136 3.73 -27.48 7.10
C GLN A 136 3.75 -28.37 8.36
N GLN A 137 4.87 -28.44 9.06
CA GLN A 137 4.99 -29.21 10.31
C GLN A 137 4.30 -28.54 11.49
N GLU A 138 4.42 -27.20 11.61
CA GLU A 138 3.95 -26.46 12.78
C GLU A 138 2.40 -26.38 12.85
N VAL A 139 1.75 -26.19 11.71
CA VAL A 139 0.29 -25.96 11.68
C VAL A 139 -0.48 -27.01 10.89
N GLU A 140 0.22 -27.93 10.19
CA GLU A 140 -0.37 -28.98 9.36
C GLU A 140 -1.57 -28.42 8.55
N PRO A 141 -1.33 -27.45 7.66
CA PRO A 141 -2.38 -26.80 6.91
C PRO A 141 -3.00 -27.75 5.88
N LEU A 142 -4.16 -27.39 5.37
CA LEU A 142 -4.78 -28.08 4.24
C LEU A 142 -3.93 -27.93 2.97
N GLU A 143 -3.40 -26.72 2.76
CA GLU A 143 -2.65 -26.32 1.59
C GLU A 143 -1.71 -25.17 1.90
N ILE A 144 -0.53 -25.17 1.28
CA ILE A 144 0.35 -24.00 1.18
C ILE A 144 0.60 -23.73 -0.30
N GLU A 145 0.34 -22.50 -0.73
CA GLU A 145 0.63 -22.01 -2.07
C GLU A 145 1.65 -20.88 -1.98
N VAL A 146 2.71 -20.98 -2.77
CA VAL A 146 3.73 -19.92 -2.90
C VAL A 146 3.52 -19.20 -4.22
N VAL A 147 3.39 -17.88 -4.16
CA VAL A 147 3.24 -17.01 -5.32
C VAL A 147 4.43 -16.07 -5.37
N GLU A 148 5.31 -16.29 -6.32
CA GLU A 148 6.50 -15.48 -6.57
C GLU A 148 6.25 -14.41 -7.63
N GLY A 149 7.19 -13.49 -7.81
CA GLY A 149 7.15 -12.46 -8.84
C GLY A 149 6.04 -11.42 -8.61
N LEU A 150 5.82 -11.06 -7.36
CA LEU A 150 4.89 -10.00 -6.97
C LEU A 150 5.61 -8.66 -6.79
N ALA A 151 4.89 -7.60 -7.17
CA ALA A 151 5.26 -6.23 -6.87
C ALA A 151 4.12 -5.56 -6.09
N LEU A 152 4.48 -4.75 -5.12
CA LEU A 152 3.53 -3.98 -4.32
C LEU A 152 3.57 -2.51 -4.74
N ILE A 153 2.41 -1.88 -4.81
CA ILE A 153 2.25 -0.46 -5.14
C ILE A 153 1.36 0.16 -4.08
N ALA A 154 1.84 1.24 -3.47
CA ALA A 154 1.10 2.04 -2.53
C ALA A 154 0.64 3.35 -3.18
N THR A 155 -0.65 3.61 -3.07
CA THR A 155 -1.26 4.92 -3.34
C THR A 155 -1.48 5.58 -2.01
N VAL A 156 -0.80 6.69 -1.76
CA VAL A 156 -0.76 7.35 -0.45
C VAL A 156 -1.40 8.73 -0.54
N GLY A 157 -2.22 9.07 0.43
CA GLY A 157 -2.80 10.42 0.54
C GLY A 157 -3.75 10.55 1.71
N ARG A 158 -3.62 11.63 2.48
CA ARG A 158 -4.51 11.98 3.60
C ARG A 158 -5.97 12.19 3.15
N ASN A 159 -6.18 12.63 1.90
CA ASN A 159 -7.51 12.87 1.34
C ASN A 159 -8.19 11.59 0.78
N LEU A 160 -7.58 10.41 0.91
CA LEU A 160 -8.24 9.13 0.68
C LEU A 160 -9.28 8.83 1.77
N ARG A 161 -9.02 9.35 2.97
CA ARG A 161 -9.77 9.07 4.20
C ARG A 161 -11.24 9.49 4.09
N GLY A 162 -12.15 8.55 4.35
CA GLY A 162 -13.59 8.79 4.44
C GLY A 162 -14.28 9.18 3.13
N ARG A 163 -13.64 9.01 1.98
CA ARG A 163 -14.19 9.43 0.69
C ARG A 163 -14.68 8.25 -0.15
N ALA A 164 -15.97 8.27 -0.43
CA ALA A 164 -16.60 7.29 -1.30
C ALA A 164 -16.10 7.39 -2.75
N GLY A 165 -15.98 6.24 -3.41
CA GLY A 165 -15.69 6.18 -4.85
C GLY A 165 -14.20 6.12 -5.23
N ILE A 166 -13.27 6.55 -4.38
CA ILE A 166 -11.83 6.59 -4.72
C ILE A 166 -11.29 5.21 -5.06
N SER A 167 -11.54 4.21 -4.20
CA SER A 167 -11.11 2.83 -4.48
C SER A 167 -11.74 2.29 -5.75
N GLY A 168 -13.05 2.58 -5.99
CA GLY A 168 -13.74 2.18 -7.21
C GLY A 168 -13.11 2.79 -8.46
N HIS A 169 -12.73 4.06 -8.41
CA HIS A 169 -12.02 4.74 -9.50
C HIS A 169 -10.66 4.11 -9.77
N LEU A 170 -9.84 3.91 -8.72
CA LEU A 170 -8.53 3.28 -8.83
C LEU A 170 -8.62 1.89 -9.47
N PHE A 171 -9.46 1.00 -8.94
CA PHE A 171 -9.58 -0.35 -9.47
C PHE A 171 -10.24 -0.40 -10.85
N GLY A 172 -11.16 0.51 -11.14
CA GLY A 172 -11.75 0.66 -12.46
C GLY A 172 -10.71 1.00 -13.54
N MET A 173 -9.81 1.92 -13.23
CA MET A 173 -8.73 2.31 -14.15
C MET A 173 -7.72 1.17 -14.37
N LEU A 174 -7.36 0.44 -13.30
CA LEU A 174 -6.47 -0.73 -13.41
C LEU A 174 -7.11 -1.83 -14.27
N GLY A 175 -8.40 -2.12 -14.05
CA GLY A 175 -9.13 -3.10 -14.84
C GLY A 175 -9.22 -2.73 -16.33
N GLN A 176 -9.49 -1.46 -16.64
CA GLN A 176 -9.48 -0.95 -18.03
C GLN A 176 -8.11 -1.05 -18.69
N ALA A 177 -7.03 -0.89 -17.91
CA ALA A 177 -5.66 -1.06 -18.39
C ALA A 177 -5.25 -2.53 -18.53
N GLY A 178 -6.11 -3.50 -18.16
CA GLY A 178 -5.81 -4.92 -18.21
C GLY A 178 -4.90 -5.42 -17.09
N VAL A 179 -4.71 -4.63 -16.03
CA VAL A 179 -3.89 -5.02 -14.87
C VAL A 179 -4.72 -5.88 -13.92
N SER A 180 -4.21 -7.09 -13.63
CA SER A 180 -4.80 -7.99 -12.63
C SER A 180 -4.27 -7.69 -11.24
N VAL A 181 -5.17 -7.30 -10.32
CA VAL A 181 -4.82 -7.08 -8.92
C VAL A 181 -4.81 -8.42 -8.18
N ARG A 182 -3.67 -8.79 -7.61
CA ARG A 182 -3.44 -10.07 -6.91
C ARG A 182 -3.70 -9.97 -5.40
N MET A 183 -3.52 -8.79 -4.84
CA MET A 183 -3.71 -8.49 -3.42
C MET A 183 -4.19 -7.06 -3.25
N ILE A 184 -5.00 -6.83 -2.22
CA ILE A 184 -5.42 -5.50 -1.76
C ILE A 184 -5.24 -5.45 -0.25
N SER A 185 -4.61 -4.39 0.24
CA SER A 185 -4.51 -4.08 1.66
C SER A 185 -4.82 -2.60 1.86
N GLN A 186 -5.75 -2.32 2.75
CA GLN A 186 -6.09 -0.97 3.19
C GLN A 186 -6.45 -1.06 4.67
N SER A 187 -5.81 -0.25 5.50
CA SER A 187 -6.11 -0.17 6.93
C SER A 187 -7.28 0.79 7.21
N CYS A 188 -7.79 0.77 8.44
CA CYS A 188 -8.92 1.62 8.83
C CYS A 188 -8.58 3.10 8.96
N ASP A 189 -7.30 3.47 8.93
CA ASP A 189 -6.83 4.85 8.88
C ASP A 189 -6.94 5.45 7.47
N GLU A 190 -7.11 4.59 6.46
CA GLU A 190 -7.36 4.94 5.06
C GLU A 190 -6.33 5.90 4.43
N ILE A 191 -5.10 5.95 4.98
CA ILE A 191 -4.06 6.84 4.47
C ILE A 191 -3.39 6.30 3.21
N ASN A 192 -3.53 4.98 2.99
CA ASN A 192 -2.98 4.32 1.82
C ASN A 192 -3.92 3.24 1.28
N ILE A 193 -3.72 2.90 0.00
CA ILE A 193 -4.24 1.69 -0.64
C ILE A 193 -3.05 0.97 -1.22
N ILE A 194 -2.77 -0.24 -0.73
CA ILE A 194 -1.67 -1.08 -1.21
C ILE A 194 -2.25 -2.19 -2.07
N ILE A 195 -1.71 -2.33 -3.27
CA ILE A 195 -2.08 -3.40 -4.19
C ILE A 195 -0.86 -4.25 -4.55
N GLY A 196 -1.10 -5.55 -4.68
CA GLY A 196 -0.13 -6.47 -5.26
C GLY A 196 -0.50 -6.76 -6.72
N VAL A 197 0.49 -6.71 -7.59
CA VAL A 197 0.38 -7.06 -9.02
C VAL A 197 1.50 -8.01 -9.40
N GLU A 198 1.40 -8.66 -10.57
CA GLU A 198 2.56 -9.36 -11.14
C GLU A 198 3.64 -8.36 -11.53
N GLU A 199 4.91 -8.70 -11.35
CA GLU A 199 6.02 -7.76 -11.62
C GLU A 199 6.04 -7.24 -13.06
N LYS A 200 5.58 -8.05 -14.04
CA LYS A 200 5.48 -7.61 -15.43
C LYS A 200 4.53 -6.44 -15.63
N ASP A 201 3.53 -6.30 -14.77
CA ASP A 201 2.49 -5.27 -14.85
C ASP A 201 2.83 -4.02 -14.00
N PHE A 202 3.93 -4.05 -13.24
CA PHE A 202 4.29 -3.03 -12.27
C PHE A 202 4.34 -1.61 -12.85
N ASP A 203 5.09 -1.42 -13.95
CA ASP A 203 5.26 -0.09 -14.56
C ASP A 203 3.96 0.42 -15.19
N LEU A 204 3.16 -0.50 -15.74
CA LEU A 204 1.84 -0.16 -16.28
C LEU A 204 0.89 0.26 -15.14
N ALA A 205 0.88 -0.49 -14.05
CA ALA A 205 0.04 -0.22 -12.90
C ALA A 205 0.37 1.12 -12.24
N ILE A 206 1.64 1.42 -11.96
CA ILE A 206 2.06 2.71 -11.40
C ILE A 206 1.61 3.87 -12.30
N ARG A 207 1.87 3.78 -13.61
CA ARG A 207 1.47 4.83 -14.56
C ARG A 207 -0.05 4.98 -14.63
N THR A 208 -0.79 3.88 -14.58
CA THR A 208 -2.25 3.90 -14.60
C THR A 208 -2.83 4.55 -13.35
N ILE A 209 -2.31 4.20 -12.17
CA ILE A 209 -2.73 4.81 -10.91
C ILE A 209 -2.42 6.30 -10.90
N TYR A 210 -1.20 6.68 -11.29
CA TYR A 210 -0.82 8.09 -11.36
C TYR A 210 -1.77 8.88 -12.28
N ARG A 211 -2.10 8.33 -13.45
CA ARG A 211 -3.03 8.95 -14.40
C ARG A 211 -4.47 9.00 -13.90
N ALA A 212 -4.89 8.02 -13.10
CA ALA A 212 -6.23 8.01 -12.51
C ALA A 212 -6.47 9.22 -11.60
N PHE A 213 -5.39 9.72 -10.96
CA PHE A 213 -5.43 10.83 -10.03
C PHE A 213 -4.65 12.07 -10.53
N SER A 214 -4.40 12.17 -11.83
CA SER A 214 -3.74 13.33 -12.44
C SER A 214 -4.37 13.69 -13.79
N ASP A 215 -4.40 14.98 -14.09
CA ASP A 215 -4.79 15.55 -15.37
C ASP A 215 -3.64 16.37 -15.98
N GLU A 216 -3.94 17.17 -17.02
CA GLU A 216 -2.97 18.05 -17.67
C GLU A 216 -2.39 19.13 -16.71
N ASN A 217 -3.10 19.45 -15.64
CA ASN A 217 -2.74 20.45 -14.63
C ASN A 217 -2.00 19.83 -13.42
N GLY A 218 -1.94 18.50 -13.32
CA GLY A 218 -1.29 17.77 -12.23
C GLY A 218 -2.20 16.80 -11.51
N ILE A 219 -2.03 16.61 -10.19
CA ILE A 219 -2.87 15.70 -9.41
C ILE A 219 -4.26 16.31 -9.25
N VAL A 220 -5.28 15.53 -9.57
CA VAL A 220 -6.70 15.91 -9.49
C VAL A 220 -7.07 16.24 -8.05
N LYS A 221 -7.79 17.34 -7.86
CA LYS A 221 -8.31 17.73 -6.56
C LYS A 221 -9.57 16.95 -6.22
N VAL A 222 -9.87 16.89 -4.95
CA VAL A 222 -11.06 16.23 -4.42
C VAL A 222 -12.33 16.75 -5.08
N SER A 223 -12.49 18.09 -5.18
CA SER A 223 -13.64 18.75 -5.83
C SER A 223 -13.88 18.27 -7.26
N ASP A 224 -12.82 18.00 -7.99
CA ASP A 224 -12.90 17.66 -9.42
C ASP A 224 -13.34 16.22 -9.63
N LEU A 225 -12.96 15.30 -8.71
CA LEU A 225 -13.38 13.91 -8.76
C LEU A 225 -14.86 13.75 -8.39
N GLU A 226 -15.31 14.45 -7.36
CA GLU A 226 -16.73 14.42 -6.93
C GLU A 226 -17.66 14.99 -7.99
N ALA A 227 -17.23 16.02 -8.72
CA ALA A 227 -18.00 16.60 -9.83
C ALA A 227 -18.13 15.66 -11.05
N SER A 228 -17.19 14.71 -11.22
CA SER A 228 -17.16 13.77 -12.35
C SER A 228 -17.87 12.44 -12.07
N ALA A 229 -18.24 12.16 -10.82
CA ALA A 229 -18.92 10.92 -10.46
C ALA A 229 -20.38 10.95 -10.98
N PRO A 230 -20.81 10.04 -11.88
CA PRO A 230 -22.20 9.97 -12.27
C PRO A 230 -23.02 9.49 -11.06
N VAL A 231 -23.81 10.38 -10.49
CA VAL A 231 -24.81 10.00 -9.49
C VAL A 231 -25.91 9.25 -10.24
N ASP A 232 -25.92 7.91 -10.14
CA ASP A 232 -27.04 7.13 -10.64
C ASP A 232 -28.30 7.51 -9.83
N PRO A 233 -29.32 8.11 -10.46
CA PRO A 233 -30.55 8.52 -9.76
C PRO A 233 -31.26 7.36 -9.05
N ALA A 234 -31.06 6.12 -9.50
CA ALA A 234 -31.65 4.93 -8.91
C ALA A 234 -30.97 4.57 -7.57
N LEU A 235 -29.67 4.81 -7.42
CA LEU A 235 -28.94 4.61 -6.15
C LEU A 235 -29.27 5.71 -5.12
N ALA A 236 -29.49 6.94 -5.55
CA ALA A 236 -29.88 8.04 -4.67
C ALA A 236 -31.26 7.81 -4.01
N ALA A 237 -32.10 6.99 -4.60
CA ALA A 237 -33.43 6.66 -4.07
C ALA A 237 -33.41 5.56 -2.97
N LEU A 238 -32.32 4.82 -2.81
CA LEU A 238 -32.17 3.75 -1.81
C LEU A 238 -31.75 4.27 -0.42
N HIS A 239 -31.36 5.52 -0.29
CA HIS A 239 -30.94 6.18 0.95
C HIS A 239 -32.02 7.08 1.57
N LYS A 240 -33.27 7.00 1.12
CA LYS A 240 -34.46 7.58 1.74
C LYS A 240 -35.31 6.44 2.32
#